data_1632481223daacd8b8083f2e5b3dbc09
#
_entry.id   1632481223daacd8b8083f2e5b3dbc09
#
_cell.length_a   1.000
_cell.length_b   1.000
_cell.length_c   1.000
_cell.angle_alpha   90.00
_cell.angle_beta   90.00
_cell.angle_gamma   90.00
#
_symmetry.space_group_name_H-M   'P 1'
#
loop_
_entity.id
_entity.type
_entity.pdbx_description
1 polymer ?
#
loop_
_entity_poly.entity_id
_entity_poly.type
_entity_poly.pdbx_seq_one_letter_code
_entity_poly.pdbx_strand_id
1 'polypeptide(L)'
;KKNFFLMLFFDSPHLPHFEHPNYKKFQPFGRDINFNPDNYHERVNGFNAYKNSVNYIDDLVGELFETIKQNDLLKKSIIIFTSDHGSEKYEHGHWGHASAFTKEQLKVPFWIYHPNIKNNVISKMTDHHDIVPTVFSLIGEDYPSYNHTIGEDIFTKKEKKYHIASGHANWVVYNNKYKINSTIFEGYSYYEVTDIDDNK
;
A
#
# COMPACT_ATOMS: atom_id res chain seq x y z
N LYS A 1 -16.36 18.14 22.53
CA LYS A 1 -16.04 17.87 21.10
C LYS A 1 -16.35 16.41 20.83
N LYS A 2 -16.96 16.10 19.68
CA LYS A 2 -17.24 14.71 19.29
C LYS A 2 -15.99 14.13 18.62
N ASN A 3 -15.72 12.85 18.85
CA ASN A 3 -14.73 12.10 18.09
C ASN A 3 -15.22 11.97 16.64
N PHE A 4 -14.29 11.91 15.70
CA PHE A 4 -14.60 11.68 14.29
C PHE A 4 -13.59 10.72 13.68
N PHE A 5 -14.00 10.08 12.62
CA PHE A 5 -13.14 9.32 11.71
C PHE A 5 -13.12 10.05 10.36
N LEU A 6 -11.95 10.21 9.78
CA LEU A 6 -11.77 10.81 8.47
C LEU A 6 -10.93 9.86 7.63
N MET A 7 -11.42 9.52 6.45
CA MET A 7 -10.67 8.82 5.42
C MET A 7 -10.47 9.76 4.24
N LEU A 8 -9.23 9.96 3.84
CA LEU A 8 -8.85 10.71 2.65
C LEU A 8 -8.27 9.73 1.64
N PHE A 9 -8.86 9.71 0.45
CA PHE A 9 -8.41 8.90 -0.66
C PHE A 9 -7.78 9.77 -1.73
N PHE A 10 -6.53 9.49 -2.07
CA PHE A 10 -5.76 10.21 -3.08
C PHE A 10 -5.60 9.34 -4.32
N ASP A 11 -6.36 9.64 -5.38
CA ASP A 11 -6.37 8.87 -6.63
C ASP A 11 -5.23 9.25 -7.59
N SER A 12 -4.50 10.31 -7.31
CA SER A 12 -3.49 10.86 -8.23
C SER A 12 -2.41 9.87 -8.68
N PRO A 13 -1.89 8.96 -7.85
CA PRO A 13 -0.91 7.96 -8.27
C PRO A 13 -1.48 6.82 -9.12
N HIS A 14 -2.81 6.68 -9.18
CA HIS A 14 -3.45 5.67 -10.03
C HIS A 14 -3.30 6.00 -11.52
N LEU A 15 -3.32 4.97 -12.36
CA LEU A 15 -3.30 5.12 -13.82
C LEU A 15 -4.63 5.68 -14.34
N PRO A 16 -4.59 6.56 -15.34
CA PRO A 16 -3.46 7.30 -15.89
C PRO A 16 -3.06 8.41 -14.92
N HIS A 17 -1.82 8.42 -14.49
CA HIS A 17 -1.31 9.32 -13.44
C HIS A 17 -1.73 10.77 -13.65
N PHE A 18 -2.30 11.40 -12.61
CA PHE A 18 -2.77 12.78 -12.71
C PHE A 18 -1.58 13.74 -12.90
N GLU A 19 -1.64 14.54 -13.97
CA GLU A 19 -0.64 15.56 -14.28
C GLU A 19 -1.03 16.89 -13.68
N HIS A 20 -0.41 17.27 -12.59
CA HIS A 20 -0.61 18.60 -12.02
C HIS A 20 0.37 19.61 -12.67
N PRO A 21 -0.10 20.80 -13.11
CA PRO A 21 0.73 21.77 -13.85
C PRO A 21 2.04 22.18 -13.17
N ASN A 22 2.06 22.21 -11.86
CA ASN A 22 3.21 22.64 -11.05
C ASN A 22 4.15 21.50 -10.66
N TYR A 23 3.79 20.23 -10.93
CA TYR A 23 4.56 19.06 -10.53
C TYR A 23 5.15 18.36 -11.74
N LYS A 24 6.27 18.90 -12.24
CA LYS A 24 6.97 18.46 -13.46
C LYS A 24 8.46 18.22 -13.20
N LYS A 25 8.78 17.75 -12.00
CA LYS A 25 10.16 17.53 -11.56
C LYS A 25 10.87 16.45 -12.36
N PHE A 26 10.15 15.40 -12.72
CA PHE A 26 10.69 14.25 -13.44
C PHE A 26 10.32 14.33 -14.91
N GLN A 27 11.34 14.36 -15.80
CA GLN A 27 11.21 14.55 -17.25
C GLN A 27 11.99 13.45 -18.00
N PRO A 28 11.63 13.09 -19.23
CA PRO A 28 10.37 13.43 -19.88
C PRO A 28 9.19 12.69 -19.22
N PHE A 29 8.00 13.25 -19.27
CA PHE A 29 6.79 12.55 -18.86
C PHE A 29 5.65 12.88 -19.81
N GLY A 30 4.66 12.02 -19.86
CA GLY A 30 3.47 12.24 -20.67
C GLY A 30 2.45 11.15 -20.42
N ARG A 31 1.21 11.53 -20.66
CA ARG A 31 0.05 10.66 -20.58
C ARG A 31 -0.28 10.18 -21.99
N ASP A 32 0.14 8.97 -22.35
CA ASP A 32 -0.30 8.34 -23.57
C ASP A 32 -1.49 7.42 -23.26
N ILE A 33 -2.60 7.63 -23.96
CA ILE A 33 -3.77 6.74 -23.90
C ILE A 33 -3.49 5.38 -24.57
N ASN A 34 -2.49 5.30 -25.44
CA ASN A 34 -2.02 4.10 -26.10
C ASN A 34 -0.73 3.57 -25.49
N PHE A 35 -0.53 3.76 -24.19
CA PHE A 35 0.66 3.34 -23.48
C PHE A 35 1.02 1.88 -23.77
N ASN A 36 2.21 1.69 -24.33
CA ASN A 36 2.80 0.37 -24.57
C ASN A 36 3.98 0.13 -23.62
N PRO A 37 3.84 -0.75 -22.60
CA PRO A 37 4.91 -1.01 -21.65
C PRO A 37 6.13 -1.72 -22.27
N ASP A 38 6.01 -2.30 -23.47
CA ASP A 38 7.17 -2.87 -24.19
C ASP A 38 8.08 -1.79 -24.79
N ASN A 39 7.55 -0.58 -24.97
CA ASN A 39 8.33 0.57 -25.41
C ASN A 39 9.08 1.22 -24.24
N TYR A 40 10.39 1.19 -24.28
CA TYR A 40 11.24 1.75 -23.22
C TYR A 40 10.98 3.23 -22.92
N HIS A 41 10.80 4.04 -23.97
CA HIS A 41 10.54 5.49 -23.80
C HIS A 41 9.20 5.75 -23.12
N GLU A 42 8.18 4.98 -23.46
CA GLU A 42 6.87 5.09 -22.82
C GLU A 42 6.92 4.66 -21.35
N ARG A 43 7.67 3.60 -21.02
CA ARG A 43 7.91 3.22 -19.61
C ARG A 43 8.57 4.35 -18.83
N VAL A 44 9.61 4.98 -19.38
CA VAL A 44 10.29 6.12 -18.73
C VAL A 44 9.31 7.27 -18.52
N ASN A 45 8.52 7.61 -19.53
CA ASN A 45 7.52 8.68 -19.44
C ASN A 45 6.45 8.36 -18.39
N GLY A 46 5.89 7.16 -18.41
CA GLY A 46 4.90 6.69 -17.46
C GLY A 46 5.44 6.65 -16.01
N PHE A 47 6.67 6.19 -15.82
CA PHE A 47 7.28 6.19 -14.51
C PHE A 47 7.58 7.60 -13.98
N ASN A 48 7.98 8.52 -14.86
CA ASN A 48 8.15 9.91 -14.48
C ASN A 48 6.82 10.60 -14.16
N ALA A 49 5.75 10.28 -14.90
CA ALA A 49 4.39 10.75 -14.57
C ALA A 49 3.95 10.26 -13.19
N TYR A 50 4.16 8.97 -12.88
CA TYR A 50 3.92 8.42 -11.54
C TYR A 50 4.71 9.17 -10.46
N LYS A 51 6.02 9.39 -10.64
CA LYS A 51 6.84 10.13 -9.67
C LYS A 51 6.36 11.57 -9.45
N ASN A 52 5.91 12.24 -10.50
CA ASN A 52 5.33 13.58 -10.39
C ASN A 52 4.01 13.57 -9.62
N SER A 53 3.16 12.58 -9.84
CA SER A 53 1.91 12.43 -9.08
C SER A 53 2.14 12.10 -7.60
N VAL A 54 3.14 11.28 -7.29
CA VAL A 54 3.55 11.02 -5.90
C VAL A 54 4.10 12.28 -5.23
N ASN A 55 4.92 13.08 -5.95
CA ASN A 55 5.43 14.35 -5.41
C ASN A 55 4.28 15.34 -5.11
N TYR A 56 3.24 15.36 -5.93
CA TYR A 56 2.03 16.14 -5.65
C TYR A 56 1.32 15.67 -4.37
N ILE A 57 1.15 14.36 -4.19
CA ILE A 57 0.52 13.81 -2.98
C ILE A 57 1.35 14.08 -1.73
N ASP A 58 2.68 14.00 -1.83
CA ASP A 58 3.59 14.28 -0.73
C ASP A 58 3.39 15.71 -0.18
N ASP A 59 3.26 16.69 -1.07
CA ASP A 59 2.97 18.08 -0.68
C ASP A 59 1.58 18.23 -0.04
N LEU A 60 0.54 17.58 -0.60
CA LEU A 60 -0.80 17.59 0.00
C LEU A 60 -0.84 16.97 1.40
N VAL A 61 -0.11 15.87 1.59
CA VAL A 61 0.03 15.23 2.90
C VAL A 61 0.77 16.16 3.86
N GLY A 62 1.80 16.87 3.40
CA GLY A 62 2.50 17.88 4.18
C GLY A 62 1.55 19.01 4.64
N GLU A 63 0.75 19.57 3.74
CA GLU A 63 -0.27 20.59 4.08
C GLU A 63 -1.30 20.09 5.09
N LEU A 64 -1.75 18.84 4.94
CA LEU A 64 -2.65 18.19 5.88
C LEU A 64 -2.02 18.11 7.29
N PHE A 65 -0.76 17.68 7.38
CA PHE A 65 -0.05 17.60 8.65
C PHE A 65 0.10 18.96 9.33
N GLU A 66 0.45 20.00 8.58
CA GLU A 66 0.53 21.35 9.13
C GLU A 66 -0.86 21.83 9.61
N THR A 67 -1.91 21.52 8.88
CA THR A 67 -3.29 21.86 9.31
C THR A 67 -3.67 21.16 10.61
N ILE A 68 -3.38 19.87 10.74
CA ILE A 68 -3.64 19.08 11.95
C ILE A 68 -2.86 19.65 13.14
N LYS A 69 -1.60 20.03 12.92
CA LYS A 69 -0.72 20.62 13.93
C LYS A 69 -1.20 22.00 14.39
N GLN A 70 -1.53 22.88 13.45
CA GLN A 70 -2.02 24.24 13.74
C GLN A 70 -3.35 24.26 14.51
N ASN A 71 -4.13 23.20 14.39
CA ASN A 71 -5.40 23.01 15.12
C ASN A 71 -5.26 22.21 16.42
N ASP A 72 -4.05 21.96 16.91
CA ASP A 72 -3.75 21.18 18.12
C ASP A 72 -4.38 19.76 18.12
N LEU A 73 -4.58 19.17 16.92
CA LEU A 73 -5.18 17.85 16.77
C LEU A 73 -4.19 16.71 16.93
N LEU A 74 -2.89 16.92 16.72
CA LEU A 74 -1.87 15.87 16.84
C LEU A 74 -1.93 15.13 18.18
N LYS A 75 -2.15 15.86 19.28
CA LYS A 75 -2.24 15.28 20.63
C LYS A 75 -3.42 14.34 20.85
N LYS A 76 -4.35 14.27 19.91
CA LYS A 76 -5.64 13.57 20.03
C LYS A 76 -5.96 12.70 18.81
N SER A 77 -4.99 12.52 17.92
CA SER A 77 -5.20 11.83 16.66
C SER A 77 -4.35 10.58 16.56
N ILE A 78 -4.93 9.57 15.96
CA ILE A 78 -4.21 8.47 15.31
C ILE A 78 -4.24 8.82 13.83
N ILE A 79 -3.07 8.84 13.17
CA ILE A 79 -2.97 9.09 11.75
C ILE A 79 -2.30 7.90 11.12
N ILE A 80 -2.97 7.30 10.14
CA ILE A 80 -2.46 6.16 9.38
C ILE A 80 -2.30 6.60 7.93
N PHE A 81 -1.13 6.35 7.37
CA PHE A 81 -0.85 6.52 5.97
C PHE A 81 -0.50 5.17 5.36
N THR A 82 -1.19 4.80 4.30
CA THR A 82 -0.94 3.57 3.55
C THR A 82 -1.49 3.70 2.13
N SER A 83 -1.24 2.70 1.31
CA SER A 83 -1.89 2.49 0.01
C SER A 83 -2.68 1.18 0.08
N ASP A 84 -3.68 1.03 -0.75
CA ASP A 84 -4.46 -0.21 -0.90
C ASP A 84 -3.64 -1.34 -1.53
N HIS A 85 -2.77 -1.01 -2.50
CA HIS A 85 -1.83 -1.92 -3.16
C HIS A 85 -0.62 -1.16 -3.67
N GLY A 86 0.40 -1.89 -4.10
CA GLY A 86 1.54 -1.36 -4.83
C GLY A 86 1.29 -1.31 -6.34
N SER A 87 2.31 -0.97 -7.10
CA SER A 87 2.22 -0.87 -8.55
C SER A 87 3.55 -1.19 -9.18
N GLU A 88 3.57 -2.18 -10.05
CA GLU A 88 4.73 -2.58 -10.82
C GLU A 88 4.98 -1.64 -11.99
N LYS A 89 6.23 -1.37 -12.27
CA LYS A 89 6.70 -0.50 -13.35
C LYS A 89 7.60 -1.27 -14.33
N TYR A 90 7.18 -2.51 -14.61
CA TYR A 90 7.84 -3.45 -15.53
C TYR A 90 9.04 -4.21 -14.93
N GLU A 91 9.16 -4.24 -13.60
CA GLU A 91 10.24 -4.98 -12.92
C GLU A 91 10.18 -6.49 -13.21
N HIS A 92 8.98 -7.05 -13.35
CA HIS A 92 8.74 -8.46 -13.67
C HIS A 92 7.92 -8.63 -14.96
N GLY A 93 7.93 -7.62 -15.85
CA GLY A 93 7.22 -7.67 -17.14
C GLY A 93 5.75 -7.26 -17.09
N HIS A 94 5.27 -6.76 -15.95
CA HIS A 94 3.92 -6.21 -15.79
C HIS A 94 3.96 -4.70 -15.58
N TRP A 95 2.87 -4.04 -15.90
CA TRP A 95 2.70 -2.61 -15.63
C TRP A 95 1.38 -2.38 -14.90
N GLY A 96 1.45 -1.67 -13.76
CA GLY A 96 0.28 -1.41 -12.94
C GLY A 96 0.12 -2.42 -11.81
N HIS A 97 -1.12 -2.84 -11.57
CA HIS A 97 -1.50 -3.73 -10.48
C HIS A 97 -2.51 -4.79 -10.95
N ALA A 98 -2.88 -5.70 -10.04
CA ALA A 98 -3.85 -6.78 -10.26
C ALA A 98 -3.46 -7.81 -11.35
N SER A 99 -2.23 -7.76 -11.85
CA SER A 99 -1.70 -8.70 -12.85
C SER A 99 -0.94 -9.86 -12.22
N ALA A 100 -0.33 -9.63 -11.06
CA ALA A 100 0.48 -10.60 -10.35
C ALA A 100 0.54 -10.27 -8.84
N PHE A 101 1.18 -11.15 -8.07
CA PHE A 101 1.48 -10.92 -6.66
C PHE A 101 2.98 -10.71 -6.44
N THR A 102 3.58 -9.86 -7.30
CA THR A 102 4.97 -9.45 -7.13
C THR A 102 5.13 -8.55 -5.91
N LYS A 103 6.35 -8.44 -5.39
CA LYS A 103 6.60 -7.57 -4.23
C LYS A 103 6.24 -6.11 -4.50
N GLU A 104 6.39 -5.64 -5.75
CA GLU A 104 6.03 -4.30 -6.19
C GLU A 104 4.52 -4.04 -6.16
N GLN A 105 3.70 -5.08 -6.36
CA GLN A 105 2.24 -5.00 -6.29
C GLN A 105 1.70 -5.25 -4.86
N LEU A 106 2.43 -6.01 -4.03
CA LEU A 106 2.01 -6.35 -2.67
C LEU A 106 2.52 -5.36 -1.62
N LYS A 107 3.75 -4.84 -1.78
CA LYS A 107 4.38 -4.00 -0.77
C LYS A 107 3.91 -2.55 -0.90
N VAL A 108 3.35 -2.04 0.19
CA VAL A 108 2.86 -0.66 0.28
C VAL A 108 3.60 0.11 1.37
N PRO A 109 3.68 1.44 1.27
CA PRO A 109 4.12 2.26 2.38
C PRO A 109 3.11 2.13 3.52
N PHE A 110 3.59 2.04 4.75
CA PHE A 110 2.75 2.06 5.93
C PHE A 110 3.46 2.79 7.06
N TRP A 111 2.81 3.78 7.62
CA TRP A 111 3.23 4.41 8.85
C TRP A 111 2.02 4.86 9.68
N ILE A 112 2.21 4.88 10.99
CA ILE A 112 1.21 5.25 11.95
C ILE A 112 1.78 6.26 12.94
N TYR A 113 1.03 7.32 13.17
CA TYR A 113 1.30 8.30 14.20
C TYR A 113 0.30 8.14 15.35
N HIS A 114 0.81 8.18 16.55
CA HIS A 114 0.03 8.29 17.78
C HIS A 114 0.86 9.07 18.81
N PRO A 115 0.27 10.01 19.59
CA PRO A 115 1.03 10.90 20.46
C PRO A 115 1.88 10.18 21.52
N ASN A 116 1.48 8.98 21.94
CA ASN A 116 2.15 8.20 22.96
C ASN A 116 3.12 7.14 22.38
N ILE A 117 3.22 7.00 21.07
CA ILE A 117 4.15 6.06 20.45
C ILE A 117 5.46 6.76 20.15
N LYS A 118 6.55 6.19 20.65
CA LYS A 118 7.91 6.64 20.29
C LYS A 118 8.24 6.21 18.86
N ASN A 119 9.04 7.03 18.20
CA ASN A 119 9.54 6.73 16.86
C ASN A 119 10.25 5.36 16.86
N ASN A 120 9.76 4.44 16.05
CA ASN A 120 10.25 3.07 15.95
C ASN A 120 9.99 2.49 14.56
N VAL A 121 10.80 1.53 14.16
CA VAL A 121 10.63 0.76 12.94
C VAL A 121 10.19 -0.65 13.32
N ILE A 122 9.05 -1.09 12.79
CA ILE A 122 8.55 -2.45 12.95
C ILE A 122 9.07 -3.26 11.77
N SER A 123 9.98 -4.19 12.02
CA SER A 123 10.63 -5.01 10.99
C SER A 123 9.89 -6.30 10.66
N LYS A 124 8.95 -6.73 11.51
CA LYS A 124 8.13 -7.92 11.20
C LYS A 124 7.20 -7.63 10.02
N MET A 125 6.88 -8.67 9.26
CA MET A 125 5.91 -8.57 8.17
C MET A 125 4.51 -8.24 8.73
N THR A 126 3.84 -7.29 8.10
CA THR A 126 2.48 -6.84 8.44
C THR A 126 1.65 -6.75 7.18
N ASP A 127 0.33 -6.74 7.32
CA ASP A 127 -0.60 -6.50 6.22
C ASP A 127 -1.82 -5.68 6.66
N HIS A 128 -2.70 -5.35 5.73
CA HIS A 128 -3.88 -4.49 6.00
C HIS A 128 -4.85 -5.07 7.05
N HIS A 129 -4.89 -6.39 7.23
CA HIS A 129 -5.72 -7.00 8.27
C HIS A 129 -5.28 -6.59 9.68
N ASP A 130 -4.02 -6.15 9.83
CA ASP A 130 -3.43 -5.73 11.10
C ASP A 130 -3.86 -4.30 11.52
N ILE A 131 -4.43 -3.52 10.61
CA ILE A 131 -4.83 -2.13 10.88
C ILE A 131 -5.92 -2.07 11.95
N VAL A 132 -6.97 -2.86 11.79
CA VAL A 132 -8.13 -2.82 12.70
C VAL A 132 -7.75 -3.19 14.13
N PRO A 133 -7.10 -4.34 14.42
CA PRO A 133 -6.71 -4.67 15.79
C PRO A 133 -5.70 -3.69 16.38
N THR A 134 -4.83 -3.11 15.55
CA THR A 134 -3.89 -2.06 15.98
C THR A 134 -4.63 -0.80 16.41
N VAL A 135 -5.62 -0.35 15.65
CA VAL A 135 -6.41 0.83 16.00
C VAL A 135 -7.19 0.59 17.29
N PHE A 136 -7.83 -0.56 17.46
CA PHE A 136 -8.55 -0.89 18.71
C PHE A 136 -7.61 -0.87 19.92
N SER A 137 -6.45 -1.47 19.80
CA SER A 137 -5.41 -1.42 20.84
C SER A 137 -5.02 0.03 21.20
N LEU A 138 -4.83 0.88 20.20
CA LEU A 138 -4.44 2.28 20.39
C LEU A 138 -5.51 3.16 21.02
N ILE A 139 -6.79 2.86 20.81
CA ILE A 139 -7.90 3.58 21.47
C ILE A 139 -8.27 2.98 22.82
N GLY A 140 -7.61 1.91 23.24
CA GLY A 140 -7.83 1.26 24.52
C GLY A 140 -9.05 0.35 24.56
N GLU A 141 -9.53 -0.11 23.41
CA GLU A 141 -10.64 -1.05 23.29
C GLU A 141 -10.13 -2.48 23.22
N ASP A 142 -10.54 -3.30 24.16
CA ASP A 142 -10.25 -4.74 24.17
C ASP A 142 -11.30 -5.48 23.34
N TYR A 143 -11.14 -5.43 22.02
CA TYR A 143 -12.04 -6.09 21.08
C TYR A 143 -11.36 -7.32 20.47
N PRO A 144 -11.93 -8.54 20.60
CA PRO A 144 -11.30 -9.73 20.06
C PRO A 144 -11.11 -9.63 18.55
N SER A 145 -9.88 -9.58 18.08
CA SER A 145 -9.54 -9.39 16.66
C SER A 145 -10.15 -10.48 15.76
N TYR A 146 -10.23 -11.73 16.24
CA TYR A 146 -10.80 -12.86 15.50
C TYR A 146 -12.28 -12.69 15.09
N ASN A 147 -13.00 -11.74 15.67
CA ASN A 147 -14.39 -11.44 15.30
C ASN A 147 -14.48 -10.59 14.02
N HIS A 148 -13.39 -9.94 13.59
CA HIS A 148 -13.42 -8.93 12.54
C HIS A 148 -12.33 -9.10 11.50
N THR A 149 -11.22 -9.74 11.86
CA THR A 149 -10.04 -9.80 11.02
C THR A 149 -9.17 -10.99 11.42
N ILE A 150 -8.38 -11.48 10.47
CA ILE A 150 -7.28 -12.41 10.72
C ILE A 150 -5.98 -11.70 11.13
N GLY A 151 -6.03 -10.37 11.26
CA GLY A 151 -4.89 -9.54 11.62
C GLY A 151 -4.53 -9.59 13.10
N GLU A 152 -3.36 -9.07 13.41
CA GLU A 152 -2.82 -8.94 14.76
C GLU A 152 -2.39 -7.49 15.00
N ASP A 153 -2.44 -7.03 16.24
CA ASP A 153 -1.86 -5.72 16.59
C ASP A 153 -0.37 -5.70 16.25
N ILE A 154 0.06 -4.72 15.45
CA ILE A 154 1.43 -4.61 14.97
C ILE A 154 2.43 -4.36 16.09
N PHE A 155 2.01 -3.85 17.24
CA PHE A 155 2.88 -3.57 18.39
C PHE A 155 3.12 -4.79 19.28
N THR A 156 2.40 -5.88 19.08
CA THR A 156 2.66 -7.14 19.78
C THR A 156 3.92 -7.82 19.25
N LYS A 157 4.52 -8.69 20.05
CA LYS A 157 5.65 -9.54 19.61
C LYS A 157 5.20 -10.74 18.80
N LYS A 158 3.90 -10.99 18.68
CA LYS A 158 3.36 -12.11 17.94
C LYS A 158 3.54 -11.86 16.45
N GLU A 159 4.02 -12.87 15.74
CA GLU A 159 4.17 -12.87 14.29
C GLU A 159 3.16 -13.84 13.69
N LYS A 160 2.53 -13.44 12.61
CA LYS A 160 1.68 -14.32 11.82
C LYS A 160 2.55 -15.34 11.09
N LYS A 161 2.08 -16.58 10.99
CA LYS A 161 2.78 -17.62 10.25
C LYS A 161 2.71 -17.40 8.74
N TYR A 162 1.66 -16.74 8.27
CA TYR A 162 1.42 -16.44 6.86
C TYR A 162 0.54 -15.20 6.73
N HIS A 163 0.58 -14.63 5.55
CA HIS A 163 -0.22 -13.49 5.10
C HIS A 163 -1.01 -13.90 3.87
N ILE A 164 -2.10 -13.22 3.58
CA ILE A 164 -2.98 -13.50 2.44
C ILE A 164 -3.26 -12.19 1.69
N ALA A 165 -3.20 -12.27 0.37
CA ALA A 165 -3.76 -11.25 -0.51
C ALA A 165 -4.57 -11.92 -1.61
N SER A 166 -5.52 -11.20 -2.19
CA SER A 166 -6.38 -11.72 -3.25
C SER A 166 -6.63 -10.68 -4.34
N GLY A 167 -6.77 -11.16 -5.56
CA GLY A 167 -7.29 -10.45 -6.70
C GLY A 167 -8.69 -10.96 -7.09
N HIS A 168 -9.10 -10.75 -8.34
CA HIS A 168 -10.43 -11.16 -8.82
C HIS A 168 -10.61 -12.68 -8.92
N ALA A 169 -9.61 -13.38 -9.45
CA ALA A 169 -9.66 -14.83 -9.69
C ALA A 169 -8.42 -15.55 -9.16
N ASN A 170 -7.65 -14.90 -8.34
CA ASN A 170 -6.38 -15.39 -7.83
C ASN A 170 -6.18 -14.95 -6.39
N TRP A 171 -5.32 -15.67 -5.69
CA TRP A 171 -4.92 -15.35 -4.34
C TRP A 171 -3.48 -15.81 -4.09
N VAL A 172 -2.85 -15.23 -3.10
CA VAL A 172 -1.53 -15.60 -2.63
C VAL A 172 -1.54 -15.81 -1.13
N VAL A 173 -0.87 -16.88 -0.69
CA VAL A 173 -0.46 -17.04 0.70
C VAL A 173 1.05 -16.94 0.74
N TYR A 174 1.57 -16.14 1.66
CA TYR A 174 3.00 -15.87 1.72
C TYR A 174 3.49 -15.65 3.15
N ASN A 175 4.78 -15.81 3.32
CA ASN A 175 5.52 -15.50 4.54
C ASN A 175 6.84 -14.78 4.17
N ASN A 176 7.75 -14.65 5.12
CA ASN A 176 9.05 -13.99 4.89
C ASN A 176 10.03 -14.77 4.00
N LYS A 177 9.65 -15.94 3.47
CA LYS A 177 10.52 -16.78 2.63
C LYS A 177 9.89 -17.15 1.31
N TYR A 178 8.61 -17.53 1.29
CA TYR A 178 7.94 -18.10 0.14
C TYR A 178 6.57 -17.49 -0.10
N LYS A 179 6.16 -17.52 -1.36
CA LYS A 179 4.80 -17.21 -1.83
C LYS A 179 4.24 -18.40 -2.58
N ILE A 180 2.97 -18.71 -2.31
CA ILE A 180 2.18 -19.69 -3.07
C ILE A 180 1.06 -18.91 -3.75
N ASN A 181 1.20 -18.70 -5.04
CA ASN A 181 0.18 -18.05 -5.87
C ASN A 181 -0.79 -19.13 -6.36
N SER A 182 -2.08 -18.84 -6.31
CA SER A 182 -3.12 -19.69 -6.89
C SER A 182 -3.96 -18.87 -7.86
N THR A 183 -4.22 -19.45 -9.03
CA THR A 183 -5.13 -18.89 -10.02
C THR A 183 -6.19 -19.95 -10.36
N ILE A 184 -7.45 -19.54 -10.44
CA ILE A 184 -8.55 -20.39 -10.90
C ILE A 184 -8.82 -20.03 -12.36
N PHE A 185 -8.65 -21.00 -13.23
CA PHE A 185 -8.94 -20.86 -14.65
C PHE A 185 -9.72 -22.09 -15.15
N GLU A 186 -10.87 -21.85 -15.80
CA GLU A 186 -11.75 -22.91 -16.33
C GLU A 186 -12.12 -24.03 -15.32
N GLY A 187 -12.26 -23.66 -14.03
CA GLY A 187 -12.57 -24.61 -12.96
C GLY A 187 -11.38 -25.40 -12.41
N TYR A 188 -10.18 -25.17 -12.91
CA TYR A 188 -8.93 -25.75 -12.41
C TYR A 188 -8.15 -24.74 -11.57
N SER A 189 -7.51 -25.24 -10.51
CA SER A 189 -6.60 -24.46 -9.69
C SER A 189 -5.16 -24.69 -10.12
N TYR A 190 -4.47 -23.63 -10.46
CA TYR A 190 -3.03 -23.64 -10.77
C TYR A 190 -2.27 -23.02 -9.62
N TYR A 191 -1.14 -23.64 -9.25
CA TYR A 191 -0.30 -23.17 -8.15
C TYR A 191 1.10 -22.90 -8.66
N GLU A 192 1.66 -21.77 -8.25
CA GLU A 192 3.04 -21.40 -8.47
C GLU A 192 3.69 -21.07 -7.13
N VAL A 193 4.90 -21.58 -6.91
CA VAL A 193 5.68 -21.28 -5.71
C VAL A 193 6.89 -20.49 -6.10
N THR A 194 7.09 -19.35 -5.44
CA THR A 194 8.28 -18.52 -5.58
C THR A 194 8.86 -18.22 -4.21
N ASP A 195 10.09 -17.72 -4.17
CA ASP A 195 10.57 -17.05 -2.96
C ASP A 195 9.88 -15.69 -2.78
N ILE A 196 10.18 -15.01 -1.67
CA ILE A 196 9.55 -13.70 -1.38
C ILE A 196 10.00 -12.59 -2.35
N ASP A 197 11.10 -12.78 -3.05
CA ASP A 197 11.66 -11.86 -4.04
C ASP A 197 11.27 -12.22 -5.50
N ASP A 198 10.28 -13.10 -5.68
CA ASP A 198 9.70 -13.51 -6.97
C ASP A 198 10.58 -14.47 -7.81
N ASN A 199 11.63 -15.06 -7.24
CA ASN A 199 12.42 -16.07 -7.93
C ASN A 199 11.75 -17.46 -7.84
N LYS A 200 11.81 -18.24 -8.94
CA LYS A 200 11.31 -19.62 -9.01
C LYS A 200 12.29 -20.63 -8.46
#